data_83f0ba193ec3c7ff1674df254c70518d
#
_entry.id   83f0ba193ec3c7ff1674df254c70518d
#
_cell.length_a   1.000
_cell.length_b   1.000
_cell.length_c   1.000
_cell.angle_alpha   90.00
_cell.angle_beta   90.00
_cell.angle_gamma   90.00
#
_symmetry.space_group_name_H-M   'P 1'
#
loop_
_entity.id
_entity.type
_entity.pdbx_description
1 polymer ?
#
loop_
_entity_poly.entity_id
_entity_poly.type
_entity_poly.pdbx_seq_one_letter_code
_entity_poly.pdbx_strand_id
1 'polypeptide(L)'
;MQATAWLAGLISPGLTGVRQNISLLGSRGAVLAAVSIIALGLLLRKRWQDSVVLLLAYGGGEITVSFLKSYFQRPRPAAPLVLVYGYSFPSGHAFNIMLICGFVTYLLWPVWRRTWAHGMTLAVALSLIVPVGFSRLYLRAHWLDDVLVGYAVGLAWLLISKGLTTAIFPARAPARPGP
;
A
#
# COMPACT_ATOMS: atom_id res chain seq x y z
N MET A 1 -21.92 -5.19 -12.68
CA MET A 1 -23.03 -4.39 -12.13
C MET A 1 -23.63 -4.94 -10.83
N GLN A 2 -23.53 -6.23 -10.50
CA GLN A 2 -24.15 -6.82 -9.30
C GLN A 2 -23.35 -6.64 -7.98
N ALA A 3 -22.05 -6.44 -8.04
CA ALA A 3 -21.19 -6.40 -6.83
C ALA A 3 -21.41 -5.17 -5.91
N THR A 4 -22.15 -4.16 -6.32
CA THR A 4 -22.45 -2.97 -5.51
C THR A 4 -23.89 -2.90 -5.02
N ALA A 5 -24.78 -3.75 -5.52
CA ALA A 5 -26.19 -3.72 -5.12
C ALA A 5 -26.40 -4.17 -3.66
N TRP A 6 -25.64 -5.18 -3.20
CA TRP A 6 -25.71 -5.66 -1.82
C TRP A 6 -25.16 -4.62 -0.80
N LEU A 7 -24.25 -3.73 -1.21
CA LEU A 7 -23.76 -2.65 -0.36
C LEU A 7 -24.81 -1.55 -0.13
N ALA A 8 -25.82 -1.43 -0.98
CA ALA A 8 -26.82 -0.38 -0.87
C ALA A 8 -27.61 -0.47 0.44
N GLY A 9 -27.89 -1.68 0.94
CA GLY A 9 -28.59 -1.91 2.20
C GLY A 9 -27.75 -1.61 3.45
N LEU A 10 -26.44 -1.45 3.32
CA LEU A 10 -25.50 -1.16 4.43
C LEU A 10 -25.18 0.33 4.56
N ILE A 11 -25.66 1.18 3.63
CA ILE A 11 -25.31 2.61 3.64
C ILE A 11 -26.07 3.33 4.75
N SER A 12 -25.32 3.86 5.73
CA SER A 12 -25.84 4.75 6.76
C SER A 12 -24.86 5.91 7.00
N PRO A 13 -25.34 7.09 7.48
CA PRO A 13 -24.45 8.23 7.71
C PRO A 13 -23.29 7.92 8.67
N GLY A 14 -23.55 7.20 9.75
CA GLY A 14 -22.53 6.80 10.73
C GLY A 14 -21.47 5.87 10.13
N LEU A 15 -21.88 4.82 9.41
CA LEU A 15 -20.95 3.91 8.75
C LEU A 15 -20.16 4.60 7.63
N THR A 16 -20.77 5.54 6.92
CA THR A 16 -20.08 6.32 5.88
C THR A 16 -18.96 7.16 6.48
N GLY A 17 -19.18 7.85 7.60
CA GLY A 17 -18.15 8.59 8.31
C GLY A 17 -16.99 7.70 8.78
N VAL A 18 -17.29 6.54 9.37
CA VAL A 18 -16.25 5.56 9.77
C VAL A 18 -15.44 5.08 8.57
N ARG A 19 -16.09 4.77 7.42
CA ARG A 19 -15.39 4.33 6.21
C ARG A 19 -14.55 5.41 5.56
N GLN A 20 -14.98 6.67 5.65
CA GLN A 20 -14.17 7.81 5.22
C GLN A 20 -12.89 7.92 6.05
N ASN A 21 -12.99 7.85 7.38
CA ASN A 21 -11.82 7.92 8.27
C ASN A 21 -10.85 6.75 8.03
N ILE A 22 -11.34 5.51 7.89
CA ILE A 22 -10.51 4.36 7.53
C ILE A 22 -9.80 4.60 6.20
N SER A 23 -10.51 5.16 5.21
CA SER A 23 -9.95 5.46 3.91
C SER A 23 -8.77 6.46 3.96
N LEU A 24 -8.75 7.38 4.94
CA LEU A 24 -7.65 8.35 5.09
C LEU A 24 -6.29 7.69 5.29
N LEU A 25 -6.24 6.49 5.90
CA LEU A 25 -4.99 5.74 6.09
C LEU A 25 -4.29 5.40 4.76
N GLY A 26 -5.05 5.21 3.68
CA GLY A 26 -4.51 4.98 2.33
C GLY A 26 -4.41 6.25 1.48
N SER A 27 -4.72 7.43 2.01
CA SER A 27 -4.66 8.67 1.25
C SER A 27 -3.23 9.03 0.86
N ARG A 28 -3.06 9.68 -0.28
CA ARG A 28 -1.74 10.09 -0.78
C ARG A 28 -0.99 10.94 0.25
N GLY A 29 -1.67 11.90 0.90
CA GLY A 29 -1.06 12.78 1.90
C GLY A 29 -0.56 12.01 3.13
N ALA A 30 -1.41 11.14 3.70
CA ALA A 30 -1.04 10.35 4.87
C ALA A 30 0.14 9.41 4.57
N VAL A 31 0.11 8.74 3.41
CA VAL A 31 1.17 7.80 3.03
C VAL A 31 2.45 8.53 2.65
N LEU A 32 2.40 9.66 1.96
CA LEU A 32 3.59 10.47 1.70
C LEU A 32 4.27 10.93 2.99
N ALA A 33 3.50 11.38 3.98
CA ALA A 33 4.02 11.72 5.30
C ALA A 33 4.68 10.50 5.98
N ALA A 34 4.02 9.34 5.96
CA ALA A 34 4.56 8.11 6.53
C ALA A 34 5.85 7.68 5.81
N VAL A 35 5.89 7.70 4.47
CA VAL A 35 7.08 7.39 3.66
C VAL A 35 8.23 8.32 4.04
N SER A 36 7.97 9.64 4.14
CA SER A 36 9.00 10.62 4.49
C SER A 36 9.57 10.39 5.88
N ILE A 37 8.70 10.15 6.87
CA ILE A 37 9.12 9.89 8.27
C ILE A 37 9.93 8.60 8.36
N ILE A 38 9.46 7.51 7.73
CA ILE A 38 10.13 6.22 7.76
C ILE A 38 11.47 6.32 7.03
N ALA A 39 11.53 6.93 5.85
CA ALA A 39 12.76 7.10 5.08
C ALA A 39 13.81 7.90 5.87
N LEU A 40 13.41 9.02 6.48
CA LEU A 40 14.30 9.81 7.32
C LEU A 40 14.79 9.00 8.54
N GLY A 41 13.90 8.29 9.24
CA GLY A 41 14.27 7.44 10.37
C GLY A 41 15.26 6.34 9.99
N LEU A 42 15.10 5.74 8.80
CA LEU A 42 16.05 4.74 8.27
C LEU A 42 17.40 5.36 7.94
N LEU A 43 17.43 6.56 7.33
CA LEU A 43 18.69 7.29 7.04
C LEU A 43 19.44 7.64 8.33
N LEU A 44 18.76 8.15 9.35
CA LEU A 44 19.35 8.46 10.66
C LEU A 44 19.92 7.21 11.34
N ARG A 45 19.32 6.03 11.09
CA ARG A 45 19.83 4.72 11.57
C ARG A 45 20.87 4.08 10.64
N LYS A 46 21.35 4.80 9.63
CA LYS A 46 22.32 4.32 8.62
C LYS A 46 21.80 3.12 7.80
N ARG A 47 20.48 2.94 7.76
CA ARG A 47 19.80 1.91 6.96
C ARG A 47 19.39 2.48 5.60
N TRP A 48 20.30 3.13 4.91
CA TRP A 48 20.01 3.85 3.67
C TRP A 48 19.48 2.95 2.54
N GLN A 49 19.91 1.67 2.49
CA GLN A 49 19.41 0.71 1.49
C GLN A 49 17.91 0.48 1.64
N ASP A 50 17.42 0.32 2.87
CA ASP A 50 15.98 0.18 3.12
C ASP A 50 15.22 1.47 2.79
N SER A 51 15.83 2.63 3.02
CA SER A 51 15.24 3.91 2.59
C SER A 51 15.12 3.97 1.06
N VAL A 52 16.13 3.52 0.31
CA VAL A 52 16.10 3.43 -1.15
C VAL A 52 15.00 2.48 -1.62
N VAL A 53 14.87 1.29 -0.99
CA VAL A 53 13.77 0.35 -1.29
C VAL A 53 12.42 1.03 -1.14
N LEU A 54 12.19 1.74 -0.03
CA LEU A 54 10.92 2.43 0.22
C LEU A 54 10.64 3.51 -0.82
N LEU A 55 11.63 4.36 -1.10
CA LEU A 55 11.48 5.49 -2.03
C LEU A 55 11.27 5.02 -3.48
N LEU A 56 11.99 3.99 -3.91
CA LEU A 56 11.79 3.39 -5.23
C LEU A 56 10.42 2.73 -5.35
N ALA A 57 9.99 1.98 -4.30
CA ALA A 57 8.69 1.32 -4.30
C ALA A 57 7.55 2.34 -4.35
N TYR A 58 7.63 3.41 -3.56
CA TYR A 58 6.61 4.46 -3.55
C TYR A 58 6.61 5.25 -4.85
N GLY A 59 7.76 5.79 -5.27
CA GLY A 59 7.86 6.63 -6.46
C GLY A 59 7.53 5.87 -7.74
N GLY A 60 8.10 4.69 -7.94
CA GLY A 60 7.81 3.83 -9.08
C GLY A 60 6.34 3.39 -9.12
N GLY A 61 5.78 3.04 -7.95
CA GLY A 61 4.38 2.67 -7.82
C GLY A 61 3.43 3.83 -8.13
N GLU A 62 3.68 5.05 -7.64
CA GLU A 62 2.89 6.25 -7.95
C GLU A 62 2.93 6.59 -9.46
N ILE A 63 4.10 6.47 -10.09
CA ILE A 63 4.25 6.64 -11.54
C ILE A 63 3.41 5.59 -12.28
N THR A 64 3.51 4.32 -11.88
CA THR A 64 2.74 3.21 -12.48
C THR A 64 1.24 3.41 -12.31
N VAL A 65 0.77 3.75 -11.11
CA VAL A 65 -0.66 4.03 -10.84
C VAL A 65 -1.14 5.20 -11.69
N SER A 66 -0.35 6.27 -11.82
CA SER A 66 -0.70 7.44 -12.62
C SER A 66 -0.76 7.10 -14.11
N PHE A 67 0.21 6.36 -14.62
CA PHE A 67 0.25 5.88 -16.00
C PHE A 67 -0.97 5.01 -16.33
N LEU A 68 -1.25 3.99 -15.50
CA LEU A 68 -2.40 3.10 -15.70
C LEU A 68 -3.73 3.85 -15.66
N LYS A 69 -3.87 4.86 -14.80
CA LYS A 69 -5.06 5.73 -14.78
C LYS A 69 -5.25 6.45 -16.11
N SER A 70 -4.20 7.05 -16.63
CA SER A 70 -4.24 7.78 -17.90
C SER A 70 -4.44 6.87 -19.10
N TYR A 71 -3.93 5.63 -19.02
CA TYR A 71 -4.03 4.65 -20.11
C TYR A 71 -5.43 4.04 -20.20
N PHE A 72 -5.99 3.55 -19.06
CA PHE A 72 -7.29 2.87 -19.06
C PHE A 72 -8.48 3.83 -19.01
N GLN A 73 -8.31 5.03 -18.51
CA GLN A 73 -9.34 6.07 -18.39
C GLN A 73 -10.69 5.56 -17.86
N ARG A 74 -10.65 4.57 -16.96
CA ARG A 74 -11.84 3.86 -16.50
C ARG A 74 -12.74 4.79 -15.68
N PRO A 75 -14.07 4.86 -15.98
CA PRO A 75 -15.00 5.63 -15.18
C PRO A 75 -15.20 5.00 -13.79
N ARG A 76 -15.54 5.83 -12.83
CA ARG A 76 -15.85 5.41 -11.47
C ARG A 76 -17.27 4.84 -11.37
N PRO A 77 -17.59 4.09 -10.29
CA PRO A 77 -18.97 3.72 -9.97
C PRO A 77 -19.88 4.95 -9.88
N ALA A 78 -21.14 4.78 -10.27
CA ALA A 78 -22.14 5.84 -10.18
C ALA A 78 -22.46 6.22 -8.73
N ALA A 79 -22.82 7.49 -8.47
CA ALA A 79 -23.21 8.03 -7.17
C ALA A 79 -22.18 7.72 -6.05
N PRO A 80 -20.93 8.21 -6.15
CA PRO A 80 -19.95 8.04 -5.11
C PRO A 80 -20.37 8.78 -3.84
N LEU A 81 -20.07 8.18 -2.67
CA LEU A 81 -20.40 8.74 -1.35
C LEU A 81 -19.34 9.73 -0.83
N VAL A 82 -18.31 10.00 -1.61
CA VAL A 82 -17.21 10.93 -1.32
C VAL A 82 -16.83 11.69 -2.58
N LEU A 83 -16.20 12.84 -2.41
CA LEU A 83 -15.61 13.54 -3.53
C LEU A 83 -14.47 12.72 -4.14
N VAL A 84 -14.56 12.47 -5.43
CA VAL A 84 -13.58 11.70 -6.19
C VAL A 84 -13.27 12.42 -7.50
N TYR A 85 -12.00 12.41 -7.90
CA TYR A 85 -11.54 13.05 -9.12
C TYR A 85 -10.78 12.03 -9.98
N GLY A 86 -10.83 12.26 -11.29
CA GLY A 86 -10.10 11.46 -12.28
C GLY A 86 -10.57 10.00 -12.37
N TYR A 87 -9.76 9.17 -12.98
CA TYR A 87 -10.08 7.78 -13.33
C TYR A 87 -10.03 6.82 -12.13
N SER A 88 -10.77 5.70 -12.23
CA SER A 88 -10.89 4.75 -11.13
C SER A 88 -9.73 3.75 -11.06
N PHE A 89 -9.24 3.26 -12.18
CA PHE A 89 -8.29 2.13 -12.24
C PHE A 89 -6.83 2.60 -12.37
N PRO A 90 -5.92 2.02 -11.60
CA PRO A 90 -6.13 1.24 -10.38
C PRO A 90 -6.37 2.13 -9.14
N SER A 91 -6.72 1.53 -7.98
CA SER A 91 -6.94 2.25 -6.74
C SER A 91 -5.63 2.70 -6.07
N GLY A 92 -5.39 4.02 -6.02
CA GLY A 92 -4.24 4.58 -5.31
C GLY A 92 -4.26 4.35 -3.80
N HIS A 93 -5.44 4.33 -3.14
CA HIS A 93 -5.56 4.02 -1.72
C HIS A 93 -5.16 2.58 -1.42
N ALA A 94 -5.57 1.63 -2.27
CA ALA A 94 -5.19 0.23 -2.15
C ALA A 94 -3.68 0.03 -2.36
N PHE A 95 -3.12 0.65 -3.40
CA PHE A 95 -1.68 0.69 -3.63
C PHE A 95 -0.93 1.21 -2.40
N ASN A 96 -1.30 2.36 -1.90
CA ASN A 96 -0.67 3.06 -0.80
C ASN A 96 -0.65 2.24 0.49
N ILE A 97 -1.79 1.71 0.91
CA ILE A 97 -1.88 0.94 2.16
C ILE A 97 -1.12 -0.39 2.06
N MET A 98 -1.17 -1.07 0.91
CA MET A 98 -0.41 -2.29 0.66
C MET A 98 1.09 -2.03 0.74
N LEU A 99 1.56 -0.94 0.11
CA LEU A 99 2.97 -0.57 0.12
C LEU A 99 3.47 -0.30 1.54
N ILE A 100 2.78 0.53 2.31
CA ILE A 100 3.22 0.89 3.67
C ILE A 100 3.19 -0.33 4.60
N CYS A 101 2.07 -1.07 4.63
CA CYS A 101 1.96 -2.25 5.49
C CYS A 101 2.94 -3.34 5.07
N GLY A 102 3.12 -3.56 3.77
CA GLY A 102 4.10 -4.51 3.25
C GLY A 102 5.53 -4.10 3.59
N PHE A 103 5.88 -2.80 3.48
CA PHE A 103 7.20 -2.32 3.84
C PHE A 103 7.48 -2.42 5.34
N VAL A 104 6.52 -2.09 6.19
CA VAL A 104 6.65 -2.27 7.65
C VAL A 104 6.81 -3.76 7.99
N THR A 105 6.03 -4.63 7.36
CA THR A 105 6.19 -6.08 7.50
C THR A 105 7.59 -6.52 7.10
N TYR A 106 8.11 -6.04 5.97
CA TYR A 106 9.48 -6.31 5.52
C TYR A 106 10.53 -5.88 6.56
N LEU A 107 10.38 -4.71 7.17
CA LEU A 107 11.32 -4.22 8.19
C LEU A 107 11.27 -5.03 9.49
N LEU A 108 10.09 -5.50 9.88
CA LEU A 108 9.88 -6.23 11.13
C LEU A 108 10.23 -7.72 11.00
N TRP A 109 10.15 -8.27 9.79
CA TRP A 109 10.35 -9.71 9.57
C TRP A 109 11.64 -10.27 10.15
N PRO A 110 12.83 -9.68 9.93
CA PRO A 110 14.07 -10.18 10.48
C PRO A 110 14.24 -9.92 11.98
N VAL A 111 13.42 -9.06 12.59
CA VAL A 111 13.47 -8.74 14.02
C VAL A 111 12.88 -9.86 14.87
N TRP A 112 11.88 -10.57 14.33
CA TRP A 112 11.16 -11.59 15.04
C TRP A 112 11.88 -12.94 15.00
N ARG A 113 12.13 -13.51 16.18
CA ARG A 113 12.70 -14.86 16.33
C ARG A 113 11.63 -15.95 16.47
N ARG A 114 10.38 -15.58 16.74
CA ARG A 114 9.27 -16.51 17.00
C ARG A 114 8.28 -16.47 15.83
N THR A 115 7.85 -17.63 15.37
CA THR A 115 6.90 -17.78 14.24
C THR A 115 5.56 -17.10 14.50
N TRP A 116 5.04 -17.12 15.72
CA TRP A 116 3.78 -16.44 16.05
C TRP A 116 3.85 -14.91 15.85
N ALA A 117 5.03 -14.29 16.04
CA ALA A 117 5.20 -12.85 15.83
C ALA A 117 5.12 -12.48 14.34
N HIS A 118 5.58 -13.34 13.43
CA HIS A 118 5.34 -13.17 11.99
C HIS A 118 3.84 -13.24 11.67
N GLY A 119 3.12 -14.20 12.26
CA GLY A 119 1.67 -14.29 12.10
C GLY A 119 0.93 -13.05 12.60
N MET A 120 1.31 -12.53 13.76
CA MET A 120 0.75 -11.27 14.29
C MET A 120 1.04 -10.08 13.36
N THR A 121 2.27 -9.95 12.84
CA THR A 121 2.61 -8.86 11.94
C THR A 121 1.74 -8.90 10.68
N LEU A 122 1.54 -10.08 10.10
CA LEU A 122 0.65 -10.25 8.95
C LEU A 122 -0.81 -9.96 9.31
N ALA A 123 -1.29 -10.41 10.46
CA ALA A 123 -2.66 -10.15 10.92
C ALA A 123 -2.91 -8.65 11.08
N VAL A 124 -1.96 -7.91 11.69
CA VAL A 124 -2.03 -6.45 11.81
C VAL A 124 -1.99 -5.78 10.44
N ALA A 125 -1.10 -6.19 9.54
CA ALA A 125 -1.06 -5.64 8.19
C ALA A 125 -2.39 -5.85 7.46
N LEU A 126 -2.95 -7.06 7.49
CA LEU A 126 -4.23 -7.38 6.86
C LEU A 126 -5.41 -6.64 7.49
N SER A 127 -5.39 -6.42 8.81
CA SER A 127 -6.42 -5.64 9.51
C SER A 127 -6.45 -4.16 9.11
N LEU A 128 -5.42 -3.65 8.46
CA LEU A 128 -5.37 -2.31 7.86
C LEU A 128 -5.66 -2.36 6.35
N ILE A 129 -5.02 -3.27 5.62
CA ILE A 129 -5.14 -3.38 4.16
C ILE A 129 -6.58 -3.67 3.75
N VAL A 130 -7.20 -4.70 4.34
CA VAL A 130 -8.54 -5.13 3.94
C VAL A 130 -9.61 -4.06 4.20
N PRO A 131 -9.70 -3.43 5.40
CA PRO A 131 -10.69 -2.38 5.61
C PRO A 131 -10.49 -1.13 4.76
N VAL A 132 -9.25 -0.73 4.46
CA VAL A 132 -9.00 0.40 3.55
C VAL A 132 -9.51 0.08 2.15
N GLY A 133 -9.17 -1.07 1.58
CA GLY A 133 -9.69 -1.46 0.26
C GLY A 133 -11.21 -1.61 0.25
N PHE A 134 -11.78 -2.25 1.27
CA PHE A 134 -13.23 -2.38 1.41
C PHE A 134 -13.92 -1.00 1.51
N SER A 135 -13.31 -0.03 2.21
CA SER A 135 -13.85 1.33 2.29
C SER A 135 -14.01 1.96 0.90
N ARG A 136 -13.10 1.65 -0.06
CA ARG A 136 -13.18 2.21 -1.42
C ARG A 136 -14.35 1.63 -2.22
N LEU A 137 -14.73 0.38 -1.95
CA LEU A 137 -15.92 -0.26 -2.53
C LEU A 137 -17.20 0.30 -1.92
N TYR A 138 -17.24 0.37 -0.58
CA TYR A 138 -18.38 0.92 0.17
C TYR A 138 -18.68 2.38 -0.24
N LEU A 139 -17.63 3.20 -0.34
CA LEU A 139 -17.74 4.61 -0.73
C LEU A 139 -18.03 4.81 -2.23
N ARG A 140 -18.21 3.71 -2.99
CA ARG A 140 -18.44 3.75 -4.45
C ARG A 140 -17.38 4.56 -5.20
N ALA A 141 -16.17 4.59 -4.69
CA ALA A 141 -15.05 5.31 -5.28
C ALA A 141 -14.30 4.45 -6.31
N HIS A 142 -14.30 3.13 -6.14
CA HIS A 142 -13.58 2.15 -6.95
C HIS A 142 -14.37 0.87 -7.16
N TRP A 143 -14.04 0.15 -8.22
CA TRP A 143 -14.46 -1.22 -8.48
C TRP A 143 -13.57 -2.22 -7.73
N LEU A 144 -14.00 -3.47 -7.57
CA LEU A 144 -13.23 -4.48 -6.85
C LEU A 144 -11.85 -4.73 -7.50
N ASP A 145 -11.82 -4.87 -8.81
CA ASP A 145 -10.60 -5.07 -9.58
C ASP A 145 -9.64 -3.86 -9.49
N ASP A 146 -10.15 -2.62 -9.40
CA ASP A 146 -9.31 -1.45 -9.13
C ASP A 146 -8.52 -1.62 -7.82
N VAL A 147 -9.18 -2.15 -6.79
CA VAL A 147 -8.59 -2.38 -5.47
C VAL A 147 -7.58 -3.51 -5.51
N LEU A 148 -7.95 -4.64 -6.12
CA LEU A 148 -7.06 -5.81 -6.23
C LEU A 148 -5.79 -5.48 -7.02
N VAL A 149 -5.92 -4.78 -8.15
CA VAL A 149 -4.76 -4.35 -8.94
C VAL A 149 -3.94 -3.30 -8.18
N GLY A 150 -4.58 -2.40 -7.43
CA GLY A 150 -3.86 -1.48 -6.54
C GLY A 150 -2.96 -2.22 -5.54
N TYR A 151 -3.48 -3.26 -4.89
CA TYR A 151 -2.68 -4.12 -4.01
C TYR A 151 -1.54 -4.82 -4.74
N ALA A 152 -1.82 -5.38 -5.92
CA ALA A 152 -0.81 -6.06 -6.73
C ALA A 152 0.34 -5.12 -7.13
N VAL A 153 0.03 -3.88 -7.54
CA VAL A 153 1.05 -2.86 -7.87
C VAL A 153 1.90 -2.53 -6.63
N GLY A 154 1.28 -2.35 -5.45
CA GLY A 154 2.02 -2.07 -4.21
C GLY A 154 2.99 -3.18 -3.84
N LEU A 155 2.53 -4.43 -3.89
CA LEU A 155 3.38 -5.60 -3.61
C LEU A 155 4.48 -5.77 -4.66
N ALA A 156 4.15 -5.66 -5.94
CA ALA A 156 5.12 -5.81 -7.04
C ALA A 156 6.26 -4.80 -6.91
N TRP A 157 5.97 -3.53 -6.64
CA TRP A 157 7.00 -2.51 -6.49
C TRP A 157 7.87 -2.71 -5.25
N LEU A 158 7.34 -3.24 -4.15
CA LEU A 158 8.17 -3.65 -3.00
C LEU A 158 9.16 -4.75 -3.38
N LEU A 159 8.70 -5.79 -4.09
CA LEU A 159 9.55 -6.90 -4.51
C LEU A 159 10.60 -6.46 -5.54
N ILE A 160 10.21 -5.67 -6.54
CA ILE A 160 11.12 -5.11 -7.56
C ILE A 160 12.19 -4.25 -6.88
N SER A 161 11.79 -3.30 -6.03
CA SER A 161 12.73 -2.39 -5.37
C SER A 161 13.69 -3.13 -4.46
N LYS A 162 13.21 -4.15 -3.74
CA LYS A 162 14.08 -5.02 -2.94
C LYS A 162 15.07 -5.80 -3.80
N GLY A 163 14.61 -6.39 -4.89
CA GLY A 163 15.45 -7.12 -5.83
C GLY A 163 16.54 -6.24 -6.44
N LEU A 164 16.15 -5.07 -6.95
CA LEU A 164 17.08 -4.09 -7.53
C LEU A 164 18.13 -3.63 -6.51
N THR A 165 17.69 -3.26 -5.30
CA THR A 165 18.62 -2.80 -4.25
C THR A 165 19.59 -3.90 -3.85
N THR A 166 19.14 -5.15 -3.75
CA THR A 166 20.01 -6.29 -3.43
C THR A 166 21.00 -6.60 -4.55
N ALA A 167 20.61 -6.44 -5.80
CA ALA A 167 21.48 -6.67 -6.96
C ALA A 167 22.55 -5.58 -7.09
N ILE A 168 22.19 -4.32 -6.85
CA ILE A 168 23.11 -3.18 -6.98
C ILE A 168 24.04 -3.06 -5.76
N PHE A 169 23.51 -3.36 -4.57
CA PHE A 169 24.21 -3.22 -3.29
C PHE A 169 24.22 -4.56 -2.53
N PRO A 170 24.93 -5.58 -3.02
CA PRO A 170 25.00 -6.87 -2.34
C PRO A 170 25.57 -6.70 -0.93
N ALA A 171 25.01 -7.44 0.04
CA ALA A 171 25.56 -7.46 1.40
C ALA A 171 27.03 -7.88 1.33
N ARG A 172 27.93 -7.13 2.00
CA ARG A 172 29.32 -7.55 2.12
C ARG A 172 29.37 -8.94 2.74
N ALA A 173 29.99 -9.89 2.07
CA ALA A 173 30.27 -11.20 2.64
C ALA A 173 30.99 -11.01 3.98
N PRO A 174 30.63 -11.78 5.04
CA PRO A 174 31.40 -11.74 6.28
C PRO A 174 32.85 -12.03 5.96
N ALA A 175 33.75 -11.21 6.51
CA ALA A 175 35.22 -11.44 6.34
C ALA A 175 35.51 -12.89 6.76
N ARG A 176 36.16 -13.67 5.87
CA ARG A 176 36.60 -15.01 6.22
C ARG A 176 37.53 -14.85 7.42
N PRO A 177 37.33 -15.62 8.51
CA PRO A 177 38.34 -15.65 9.56
C PRO A 177 39.66 -16.06 8.90
N GLY A 178 40.67 -15.23 9.11
CA GLY A 178 42.02 -15.53 8.64
C GLY A 178 42.52 -16.87 9.22
N PRO A 179 43.49 -17.53 8.58
CA PRO A 179 44.04 -18.82 9.02
C PRO A 179 44.68 -18.72 10.40
#